data_00b6dcb906470fbf282926733c305b1c
#
_entry.id   00b6dcb906470fbf282926733c305b1c
#
_cell.length_a   1.000
_cell.length_b   1.000
_cell.length_c   1.000
_cell.angle_alpha   90.00
_cell.angle_beta   90.00
_cell.angle_gamma   90.00
#
_symmetry.space_group_name_H-M   'P 1'
#
loop_
_entity.id
_entity.type
_entity.pdbx_description
1 polymer ?
#
loop_
_entity_poly.entity_id
_entity_poly.type
_entity_poly.pdbx_seq_one_letter_code
_entity_poly.pdbx_strand_id
1 'polypeptide(L)'
;MNNKKIIKFPVDRKGYTGIRNSSYRDFDRSQGYSEIQFSSKKTEYNFNESMRLFEEFIENFDNPKYVANVNKAIAVSKYNVDARVWEIVSKDSTEYETELRLIRLRDEAYNFEEGFIEGMSFPINYFHLRVCHHLAEFYLGNKLYNKVVGAYMPVYMTLDMDNDIMMSMYHNFVVASLILNDFTEINRYYRLANKHRKNDDEVILLSKVFYYLMQGEEREAVAFYKKLIKKNKYISDVLDRITNPKLIKFSTDNDCKYLEALNTVMKFDYFLSKEYYFDFLMHVRESEYVIGDDLDKYANRKEITVADMKRDRSFMAIRDTELKIMHANFLLTKENFLEITKAEFLKIKGLGKGTIRNLHMNGVMFADDSEFDIQMELMEDDLW
;
A
#
# COMPACT_ATOMS: atom_id res chain seq x y z
N MET A 1 8.62 -41.30 12.23
CA MET A 1 8.61 -39.92 12.73
C MET A 1 7.92 -39.06 11.66
N ASN A 2 6.65 -38.75 11.86
CA ASN A 2 5.87 -37.94 10.91
C ASN A 2 6.31 -36.47 11.05
N ASN A 3 7.05 -35.96 10.09
CA ASN A 3 7.26 -34.53 9.94
C ASN A 3 5.90 -33.89 9.67
N LYS A 4 5.23 -33.40 10.73
CA LYS A 4 4.15 -32.46 10.59
C LYS A 4 4.72 -31.23 9.91
N LYS A 5 4.50 -31.10 8.59
CA LYS A 5 4.68 -29.82 7.90
C LYS A 5 3.73 -28.84 8.59
N ILE A 6 4.26 -27.99 9.43
CA ILE A 6 3.55 -26.82 9.91
C ILE A 6 3.33 -25.96 8.65
N ILE A 7 2.09 -25.93 8.17
CA ILE A 7 1.70 -25.03 7.09
C ILE A 7 1.81 -23.63 7.69
N LYS A 8 2.95 -22.99 7.46
CA LYS A 8 3.11 -21.58 7.81
C LYS A 8 2.18 -20.80 6.91
N PHE A 9 1.24 -20.14 7.52
CA PHE A 9 0.33 -19.24 6.83
C PHE A 9 1.14 -18.13 6.16
N PRO A 10 0.69 -17.60 4.99
CA PRO A 10 1.37 -16.50 4.30
C PRO A 10 1.60 -15.25 5.15
N VAL A 11 0.97 -15.16 6.33
CA VAL A 11 1.22 -14.11 7.35
C VAL A 11 2.70 -14.03 7.77
N ASP A 12 3.43 -15.15 7.75
CA ASP A 12 4.88 -15.16 8.02
C ASP A 12 5.71 -14.70 6.80
N ARG A 13 5.11 -14.64 5.61
CA ARG A 13 5.69 -13.95 4.47
C ARG A 13 5.26 -12.50 4.60
N LYS A 14 6.21 -11.65 5.00
CA LYS A 14 6.01 -10.21 5.15
C LYS A 14 5.08 -9.68 4.05
N GLY A 15 3.92 -9.19 4.44
CA GLY A 15 3.03 -8.41 3.59
C GLY A 15 1.77 -9.07 3.04
N TYR A 16 1.57 -10.38 3.09
CA TYR A 16 0.32 -10.97 2.61
C TYR A 16 -0.72 -11.12 3.74
N THR A 17 -1.20 -10.00 4.25
CA THR A 17 -2.29 -9.95 5.24
C THR A 17 -3.68 -9.93 4.57
N GLY A 18 -3.74 -9.74 3.24
CA GLY A 18 -4.95 -9.48 2.49
C GLY A 18 -6.06 -10.52 2.67
N ILE A 19 -5.72 -11.82 2.63
CA ILE A 19 -6.73 -12.88 2.81
C ILE A 19 -7.26 -12.92 4.25
N ARG A 20 -6.45 -12.56 5.23
CA ARG A 20 -6.84 -12.66 6.65
C ARG A 20 -7.72 -11.51 7.13
N ASN A 21 -7.52 -10.31 6.60
CA ASN A 21 -8.04 -9.10 7.23
C ASN A 21 -8.97 -8.25 6.35
N SER A 22 -8.73 -8.09 5.06
CA SER A 22 -9.47 -7.10 4.29
C SER A 22 -10.60 -7.70 3.49
N SER A 23 -10.37 -8.83 2.89
CA SER A 23 -11.25 -9.24 1.84
C SER A 23 -12.48 -9.98 2.28
N TYR A 24 -12.43 -10.61 3.44
CA TYR A 24 -13.50 -11.52 3.85
C TYR A 24 -14.54 -10.91 4.78
N ARG A 25 -14.14 -9.92 5.61
CA ARG A 25 -15.06 -9.20 6.51
C ARG A 25 -15.60 -7.91 5.90
N ASP A 26 -14.84 -7.30 4.96
CA ASP A 26 -15.35 -6.20 4.13
C ASP A 26 -16.42 -6.67 3.13
N PHE A 27 -16.51 -7.98 2.91
CA PHE A 27 -17.61 -8.63 2.26
C PHE A 27 -18.70 -8.91 3.28
N ASP A 28 -19.45 -7.88 3.62
CA ASP A 28 -20.74 -8.10 4.28
C ASP A 28 -21.59 -8.96 3.34
N ARG A 29 -21.99 -10.15 3.83
CA ARG A 29 -22.81 -11.13 3.11
C ARG A 29 -24.06 -10.49 2.49
N SER A 30 -24.53 -9.38 3.06
CA SER A 30 -25.73 -8.68 2.62
C SER A 30 -25.55 -7.82 1.38
N GLN A 31 -24.31 -7.40 1.01
CA GLN A 31 -24.10 -6.41 -0.04
C GLN A 31 -23.31 -6.89 -1.27
N GLY A 32 -22.37 -7.84 -1.10
CA GLY A 32 -21.46 -8.23 -2.18
C GLY A 32 -21.98 -9.31 -3.13
N TYR A 33 -22.78 -10.24 -2.64
CA TYR A 33 -23.20 -11.40 -3.42
C TYR A 33 -24.56 -11.25 -4.09
N SER A 34 -25.40 -10.34 -3.63
CA SER A 34 -26.73 -10.09 -4.22
C SER A 34 -26.65 -9.45 -5.62
N GLU A 35 -25.51 -8.91 -5.99
CA GLU A 35 -25.28 -8.23 -7.27
C GLU A 35 -24.65 -9.14 -8.34
N ILE A 36 -24.19 -10.33 -7.96
CA ILE A 36 -23.54 -11.26 -8.90
C ILE A 36 -24.62 -12.09 -9.61
N GLN A 37 -24.63 -11.99 -10.93
CA GLN A 37 -25.54 -12.77 -11.78
C GLN A 37 -24.96 -14.14 -12.10
N PHE A 38 -25.79 -15.17 -11.92
CA PHE A 38 -25.50 -16.55 -12.30
C PHE A 38 -26.50 -17.02 -13.36
N SER A 39 -26.00 -17.76 -14.36
CA SER A 39 -26.84 -18.32 -15.43
C SER A 39 -27.85 -19.35 -14.95
N SER A 40 -27.62 -19.97 -13.78
CA SER A 40 -28.51 -20.97 -13.21
C SER A 40 -28.49 -20.99 -11.68
N LYS A 41 -29.62 -21.34 -11.08
CA LYS A 41 -29.73 -21.59 -9.64
C LYS A 41 -28.75 -22.66 -9.12
N LYS A 42 -28.38 -23.62 -9.96
CA LYS A 42 -27.42 -24.67 -9.62
C LYS A 42 -26.01 -24.09 -9.50
N THR A 43 -25.61 -23.21 -10.42
CA THR A 43 -24.31 -22.53 -10.37
C THR A 43 -24.22 -21.64 -9.15
N GLU A 44 -25.25 -20.85 -8.87
CA GLU A 44 -25.37 -20.02 -7.68
C GLU A 44 -25.27 -20.85 -6.40
N TYR A 45 -26.04 -21.95 -6.30
CA TYR A 45 -25.99 -22.85 -5.14
C TYR A 45 -24.59 -23.43 -4.92
N ASN A 46 -23.93 -23.90 -5.98
CA ASN A 46 -22.59 -24.44 -5.89
C ASN A 46 -21.57 -23.36 -5.45
N PHE A 47 -21.72 -22.14 -5.95
CA PHE A 47 -20.87 -21.04 -5.54
C PHE A 47 -21.06 -20.73 -4.04
N ASN A 48 -22.30 -20.60 -3.58
CA ASN A 48 -22.61 -20.33 -2.17
C ASN A 48 -22.11 -21.44 -1.23
N GLU A 49 -22.25 -22.71 -1.64
CA GLU A 49 -21.70 -23.84 -0.85
C GLU A 49 -20.18 -23.83 -0.83
N SER A 50 -19.54 -23.51 -1.94
CA SER A 50 -18.09 -23.35 -2.02
C SER A 50 -17.60 -22.22 -1.11
N MET A 51 -18.31 -21.09 -1.08
CA MET A 51 -18.00 -19.98 -0.20
C MET A 51 -18.14 -20.36 1.27
N ARG A 52 -19.23 -21.05 1.63
CA ARG A 52 -19.45 -21.55 3.00
C ARG A 52 -18.29 -22.44 3.48
N LEU A 53 -17.84 -23.36 2.62
CA LEU A 53 -16.70 -24.24 2.94
C LEU A 53 -15.40 -23.46 3.14
N PHE A 54 -15.18 -22.44 2.34
CA PHE A 54 -14.02 -21.60 2.48
C PHE A 54 -14.09 -20.70 3.73
N GLU A 55 -15.26 -20.19 4.07
CA GLU A 55 -15.52 -19.43 5.30
C GLU A 55 -15.25 -20.28 6.55
N GLU A 56 -15.75 -21.50 6.59
CA GLU A 56 -15.43 -22.43 7.68
C GLU A 56 -13.93 -22.65 7.85
N PHE A 57 -13.19 -22.69 6.73
CA PHE A 57 -11.74 -22.76 6.79
C PHE A 57 -11.14 -21.48 7.38
N ILE A 58 -11.56 -20.30 6.92
CA ILE A 58 -11.03 -19.00 7.40
C ILE A 58 -11.30 -18.80 8.89
N GLU A 59 -12.50 -19.13 9.36
CA GLU A 59 -12.86 -19.04 10.78
C GLU A 59 -12.05 -19.99 11.68
N ASN A 60 -11.61 -21.11 11.13
CA ASN A 60 -10.91 -22.18 11.86
C ASN A 60 -9.50 -22.44 11.28
N PHE A 61 -8.89 -21.44 10.72
CA PHE A 61 -7.70 -21.58 9.89
C PHE A 61 -6.48 -22.16 10.64
N ASP A 62 -6.40 -21.98 11.97
CA ASP A 62 -5.36 -22.57 12.81
C ASP A 62 -5.56 -24.09 13.02
N ASN A 63 -6.72 -24.63 12.60
CA ASN A 63 -7.05 -26.04 12.74
C ASN A 63 -6.82 -26.79 11.42
N PRO A 64 -5.82 -27.69 11.35
CA PRO A 64 -5.45 -28.41 10.13
C PRO A 64 -6.60 -29.22 9.49
N LYS A 65 -7.65 -29.54 10.26
CA LYS A 65 -8.82 -30.29 9.76
C LYS A 65 -9.58 -29.51 8.69
N TYR A 66 -9.58 -28.17 8.79
CA TYR A 66 -10.31 -27.32 7.86
C TYR A 66 -9.55 -26.99 6.57
N VAL A 67 -8.24 -27.29 6.49
CA VAL A 67 -7.45 -27.12 5.26
C VAL A 67 -8.05 -27.93 4.09
N ALA A 68 -8.62 -29.09 4.37
CA ALA A 68 -9.31 -29.90 3.36
C ALA A 68 -10.54 -29.20 2.77
N ASN A 69 -11.15 -28.24 3.48
CA ASN A 69 -12.31 -27.50 3.00
C ASN A 69 -11.97 -26.59 1.83
N VAL A 70 -10.72 -26.09 1.74
CA VAL A 70 -10.27 -25.30 0.59
C VAL A 70 -10.35 -26.12 -0.69
N ASN A 71 -9.80 -27.34 -0.67
CA ASN A 71 -9.84 -28.23 -1.84
C ASN A 71 -11.29 -28.62 -2.20
N LYS A 72 -12.14 -28.83 -1.19
CA LYS A 72 -13.56 -29.09 -1.42
C LYS A 72 -14.26 -27.87 -2.02
N ALA A 73 -13.97 -26.67 -1.51
CA ALA A 73 -14.53 -25.43 -2.03
C ALA A 73 -14.18 -25.25 -3.52
N ILE A 74 -12.92 -25.46 -3.90
CA ILE A 74 -12.46 -25.40 -5.29
C ILE A 74 -13.14 -26.46 -6.15
N ALA A 75 -13.32 -27.67 -5.63
CA ALA A 75 -13.98 -28.77 -6.35
C ALA A 75 -15.49 -28.52 -6.56
N VAL A 76 -16.16 -27.84 -5.63
CA VAL A 76 -17.59 -27.51 -5.69
C VAL A 76 -17.82 -26.38 -6.71
N SER A 77 -16.98 -25.34 -6.72
CA SER A 77 -17.12 -24.23 -7.66
C SER A 77 -15.77 -23.64 -8.09
N LYS A 78 -15.53 -23.68 -9.39
CA LYS A 78 -14.36 -22.99 -10.00
C LYS A 78 -14.41 -21.46 -9.84
N TYR A 79 -15.57 -20.90 -9.55
CA TYR A 79 -15.81 -19.47 -9.38
C TYR A 79 -15.38 -18.95 -8.01
N ASN A 80 -15.08 -19.83 -7.04
CA ASN A 80 -14.51 -19.40 -5.78
C ASN A 80 -13.02 -19.06 -5.97
N VAL A 81 -12.77 -17.86 -6.50
CA VAL A 81 -11.42 -17.37 -6.79
C VAL A 81 -10.61 -17.14 -5.51
N ASP A 82 -11.26 -16.82 -4.38
CA ASP A 82 -10.59 -16.62 -3.10
C ASP A 82 -9.94 -17.92 -2.59
N ALA A 83 -10.68 -19.04 -2.65
CA ALA A 83 -10.11 -20.35 -2.31
C ALA A 83 -8.96 -20.74 -3.24
N ARG A 84 -9.06 -20.42 -4.53
CA ARG A 84 -8.01 -20.68 -5.52
C ARG A 84 -6.78 -19.80 -5.30
N VAL A 85 -6.97 -18.53 -4.98
CA VAL A 85 -5.88 -17.62 -4.62
C VAL A 85 -5.17 -18.15 -3.38
N TRP A 86 -5.93 -18.53 -2.34
CA TRP A 86 -5.35 -19.10 -1.14
C TRP A 86 -4.51 -20.35 -1.45
N GLU A 87 -5.03 -21.25 -2.27
CA GLU A 87 -4.29 -22.45 -2.70
C GLU A 87 -2.97 -22.07 -3.40
N ILE A 88 -2.98 -21.04 -4.25
CA ILE A 88 -1.78 -20.58 -4.96
C ILE A 88 -0.75 -20.02 -3.99
N VAL A 89 -1.17 -19.12 -3.08
CA VAL A 89 -0.23 -18.40 -2.18
C VAL A 89 0.23 -19.24 -1.00
N SER A 90 -0.53 -20.28 -0.60
CA SER A 90 -0.15 -21.19 0.48
C SER A 90 0.86 -22.24 0.06
N LYS A 91 1.06 -22.45 -1.25
CA LYS A 91 2.05 -23.39 -1.76
C LYS A 91 3.47 -22.88 -1.51
N ASP A 92 4.37 -23.80 -1.21
CA ASP A 92 5.80 -23.51 -1.12
C ASP A 92 6.36 -23.33 -2.52
N SER A 93 6.30 -22.10 -3.02
CA SER A 93 6.72 -21.69 -4.36
C SER A 93 7.46 -20.36 -4.30
N THR A 94 8.26 -20.06 -5.31
CA THR A 94 8.92 -18.77 -5.44
C THR A 94 7.89 -17.65 -5.68
N GLU A 95 8.27 -16.41 -5.38
CA GLU A 95 7.42 -15.24 -5.67
C GLU A 95 7.04 -15.17 -7.16
N TYR A 96 7.99 -15.47 -8.03
CA TYR A 96 7.76 -15.50 -9.48
C TYR A 96 6.75 -16.57 -9.90
N GLU A 97 6.84 -17.78 -9.37
CA GLU A 97 5.87 -18.84 -9.66
C GLU A 97 4.47 -18.50 -9.13
N THR A 98 4.40 -17.90 -7.94
CA THR A 98 3.15 -17.42 -7.36
C THR A 98 2.53 -16.34 -8.24
N GLU A 99 3.32 -15.35 -8.67
CA GLU A 99 2.90 -14.31 -9.60
C GLU A 99 2.31 -14.91 -10.89
N LEU A 100 3.04 -15.81 -11.53
CA LEU A 100 2.57 -16.44 -12.77
C LEU A 100 1.25 -17.20 -12.60
N ARG A 101 1.07 -17.88 -11.47
CA ARG A 101 -0.19 -18.60 -11.18
C ARG A 101 -1.35 -17.64 -10.94
N LEU A 102 -1.11 -16.54 -10.24
CA LEU A 102 -2.13 -15.49 -10.04
C LEU A 102 -2.51 -14.82 -11.36
N ILE A 103 -1.54 -14.53 -12.24
CA ILE A 103 -1.80 -14.00 -13.57
C ILE A 103 -2.65 -14.97 -14.40
N ARG A 104 -2.32 -16.26 -14.39
CA ARG A 104 -3.12 -17.28 -15.08
C ARG A 104 -4.54 -17.36 -14.54
N LEU A 105 -4.71 -17.30 -13.23
CA LEU A 105 -6.03 -17.27 -12.60
C LEU A 105 -6.83 -16.02 -13.01
N ARG A 106 -6.17 -14.85 -13.08
CA ARG A 106 -6.77 -13.61 -13.56
C ARG A 106 -7.28 -13.77 -15.00
N ASP A 107 -6.44 -14.29 -15.88
CA ASP A 107 -6.76 -14.45 -17.30
C ASP A 107 -7.86 -15.52 -17.50
N GLU A 108 -7.89 -16.56 -16.67
CA GLU A 108 -8.98 -17.53 -16.65
C GLU A 108 -10.29 -16.89 -16.17
N ALA A 109 -10.25 -16.11 -15.06
CA ALA A 109 -11.42 -15.45 -14.51
C ALA A 109 -12.00 -14.39 -15.46
N TYR A 110 -11.18 -13.77 -16.30
CA TYR A 110 -11.64 -12.87 -17.36
C TYR A 110 -12.60 -13.56 -18.34
N ASN A 111 -12.37 -14.85 -18.61
CA ASN A 111 -13.15 -15.65 -19.52
C ASN A 111 -14.30 -16.41 -18.85
N PHE A 112 -14.62 -16.12 -17.58
CA PHE A 112 -15.78 -16.72 -16.93
C PHE A 112 -17.07 -16.18 -17.53
N GLU A 113 -18.00 -17.09 -17.83
CA GLU A 113 -19.33 -16.76 -18.35
C GLU A 113 -20.29 -16.28 -17.24
N GLU A 114 -19.90 -16.46 -15.99
CA GLU A 114 -20.66 -16.14 -14.79
C GLU A 114 -20.06 -14.94 -14.07
N GLY A 115 -20.82 -14.35 -13.17
CA GLY A 115 -20.29 -13.38 -12.23
C GLY A 115 -20.28 -11.94 -12.73
N PHE A 116 -21.17 -11.59 -13.63
CA PHE A 116 -21.32 -10.19 -14.04
C PHE A 116 -22.03 -9.37 -12.97
N ILE A 117 -21.57 -8.14 -12.79
CA ILE A 117 -22.18 -7.19 -11.83
C ILE A 117 -23.29 -6.44 -12.55
N GLU A 118 -24.49 -6.44 -11.96
CA GLU A 118 -25.65 -5.72 -12.46
C GLU A 118 -25.48 -4.19 -12.29
N GLY A 119 -26.01 -3.42 -13.24
CA GLY A 119 -26.09 -1.95 -13.13
C GLY A 119 -24.82 -1.19 -13.53
N MET A 120 -23.75 -1.86 -13.92
CA MET A 120 -22.55 -1.20 -14.42
C MET A 120 -22.68 -0.80 -15.89
N SER A 121 -22.12 0.35 -16.26
CA SER A 121 -22.09 0.84 -17.65
C SER A 121 -21.39 -0.10 -18.62
N PHE A 122 -20.52 -0.97 -18.12
CA PHE A 122 -19.85 -2.05 -18.84
C PHE A 122 -19.98 -3.35 -18.05
N PRO A 123 -20.14 -4.49 -18.71
CA PRO A 123 -20.20 -5.77 -18.03
C PRO A 123 -18.84 -6.07 -17.38
N ILE A 124 -18.75 -5.92 -16.07
CA ILE A 124 -17.56 -6.26 -15.28
C ILE A 124 -17.79 -7.63 -14.69
N ASN A 125 -16.83 -8.53 -14.91
CA ASN A 125 -16.83 -9.82 -14.27
C ASN A 125 -16.25 -9.68 -12.85
N TYR A 126 -17.07 -9.95 -11.84
CA TYR A 126 -16.73 -9.89 -10.43
C TYR A 126 -15.48 -10.74 -10.09
N PHE A 127 -15.42 -11.95 -10.63
CA PHE A 127 -14.33 -12.88 -10.32
C PHE A 127 -13.00 -12.39 -10.89
N HIS A 128 -13.03 -11.81 -12.08
CA HIS A 128 -11.85 -11.18 -12.67
C HIS A 128 -11.37 -10.00 -11.83
N LEU A 129 -12.29 -9.10 -11.45
CA LEU A 129 -12.02 -7.97 -10.59
C LEU A 129 -11.39 -8.44 -9.27
N ARG A 130 -11.93 -9.50 -8.68
CA ARG A 130 -11.45 -10.06 -7.41
C ARG A 130 -10.02 -10.59 -7.53
N VAL A 131 -9.68 -11.29 -8.60
CA VAL A 131 -8.31 -11.77 -8.83
C VAL A 131 -7.35 -10.61 -9.09
N CYS A 132 -7.76 -9.57 -9.83
CA CYS A 132 -6.96 -8.35 -9.99
C CYS A 132 -6.63 -7.72 -8.64
N HIS A 133 -7.61 -7.68 -7.73
CA HIS A 133 -7.39 -7.17 -6.37
C HIS A 133 -6.35 -8.00 -5.60
N HIS A 134 -6.50 -9.32 -5.57
CA HIS A 134 -5.52 -10.19 -4.92
C HIS A 134 -4.12 -10.10 -5.52
N LEU A 135 -4.02 -9.96 -6.84
CA LEU A 135 -2.73 -9.78 -7.52
C LEU A 135 -2.07 -8.45 -7.12
N ALA A 136 -2.86 -7.38 -6.98
CA ALA A 136 -2.34 -6.10 -6.51
C ALA A 136 -1.91 -6.16 -5.04
N GLU A 137 -2.66 -6.84 -4.19
CA GLU A 137 -2.25 -7.06 -2.79
C GLU A 137 -0.97 -7.91 -2.69
N PHE A 138 -0.83 -8.93 -3.54
CA PHE A 138 0.40 -9.69 -3.67
C PHE A 138 1.59 -8.77 -4.06
N TYR A 139 1.39 -7.86 -5.01
CA TYR A 139 2.42 -6.90 -5.40
C TYR A 139 2.76 -5.90 -4.29
N LEU A 140 1.77 -5.39 -3.56
CA LEU A 140 2.01 -4.52 -2.41
C LEU A 140 2.83 -5.24 -1.34
N GLY A 141 2.43 -6.46 -0.99
CA GLY A 141 3.10 -7.27 0.03
C GLY A 141 4.54 -7.63 -0.32
N ASN A 142 4.85 -7.79 -1.61
CA ASN A 142 6.20 -8.07 -2.11
C ASN A 142 6.94 -6.79 -2.54
N LYS A 143 6.42 -5.60 -2.21
CA LYS A 143 7.04 -4.30 -2.51
C LYS A 143 7.23 -4.02 -4.01
N LEU A 144 6.44 -4.66 -4.86
CA LEU A 144 6.44 -4.48 -6.32
C LEU A 144 5.46 -3.37 -6.73
N TYR A 145 5.59 -2.20 -6.13
CA TYR A 145 4.63 -1.10 -6.21
C TYR A 145 4.31 -0.65 -7.64
N ASN A 146 5.29 -0.67 -8.52
CA ASN A 146 5.12 -0.35 -9.93
C ASN A 146 4.21 -1.34 -10.69
N LYS A 147 4.02 -2.56 -10.18
CA LYS A 147 3.11 -3.55 -10.76
C LYS A 147 1.68 -3.44 -10.26
N VAL A 148 1.46 -2.75 -9.13
CA VAL A 148 0.12 -2.62 -8.52
C VAL A 148 -0.87 -2.00 -9.50
N VAL A 149 -0.49 -0.90 -10.14
CA VAL A 149 -1.33 -0.24 -11.16
C VAL A 149 -1.63 -1.18 -12.32
N GLY A 150 -0.62 -1.90 -12.79
CA GLY A 150 -0.77 -2.88 -13.88
C GLY A 150 -1.75 -4.02 -13.56
N ALA A 151 -1.86 -4.43 -12.30
CA ALA A 151 -2.82 -5.46 -11.89
C ALA A 151 -4.28 -5.03 -12.12
N TYR A 152 -4.56 -3.73 -12.04
CA TYR A 152 -5.90 -3.16 -12.18
C TYR A 152 -6.19 -2.60 -13.59
N MET A 153 -5.21 -2.51 -14.48
CA MET A 153 -5.43 -1.93 -15.81
C MET A 153 -6.66 -2.48 -16.56
N PRO A 154 -6.97 -3.79 -16.48
CA PRO A 154 -8.15 -4.33 -17.15
C PRO A 154 -9.48 -3.74 -16.68
N VAL A 155 -9.52 -3.21 -15.45
CA VAL A 155 -10.73 -2.68 -14.82
C VAL A 155 -10.66 -1.19 -14.49
N TYR A 156 -9.52 -0.57 -14.76
CA TYR A 156 -9.21 0.81 -14.36
C TYR A 156 -10.21 1.85 -14.85
N MET A 157 -10.72 1.67 -16.08
CA MET A 157 -11.65 2.63 -16.70
C MET A 157 -13.08 2.54 -16.14
N THR A 158 -13.37 1.49 -15.37
CA THR A 158 -14.71 1.17 -14.88
C THR A 158 -14.83 1.34 -13.37
N LEU A 159 -13.78 1.87 -12.70
CA LEU A 159 -13.75 2.03 -11.25
C LEU A 159 -14.84 2.96 -10.74
N ASP A 160 -15.66 2.45 -9.85
CA ASP A 160 -16.67 3.18 -9.11
C ASP A 160 -16.39 3.07 -7.61
N MET A 161 -16.22 4.20 -6.93
CA MET A 161 -15.91 4.25 -5.50
C MET A 161 -17.10 3.91 -4.59
N ASP A 162 -18.27 3.80 -5.14
CA ASP A 162 -19.45 3.39 -4.36
C ASP A 162 -19.53 1.88 -4.14
N ASN A 163 -18.71 1.11 -4.87
CA ASN A 163 -18.54 -0.33 -4.67
C ASN A 163 -17.34 -0.61 -3.76
N ASP A 164 -17.51 -1.45 -2.73
CA ASP A 164 -16.49 -1.71 -1.70
C ASP A 164 -15.22 -2.37 -2.25
N ILE A 165 -15.33 -3.25 -3.24
CA ILE A 165 -14.16 -3.85 -3.89
C ILE A 165 -13.38 -2.77 -4.62
N MET A 166 -14.08 -1.92 -5.35
CA MET A 166 -13.45 -0.83 -6.08
C MET A 166 -12.85 0.19 -5.12
N MET A 167 -13.46 0.40 -3.95
CA MET A 167 -12.88 1.23 -2.91
C MET A 167 -11.56 0.65 -2.39
N SER A 168 -11.49 -0.65 -2.12
CA SER A 168 -10.23 -1.33 -1.77
C SER A 168 -9.17 -1.21 -2.85
N MET A 169 -9.55 -1.25 -4.13
CA MET A 169 -8.63 -1.01 -5.25
C MET A 169 -8.08 0.42 -5.24
N TYR A 170 -8.94 1.41 -4.99
CA TYR A 170 -8.50 2.79 -4.82
C TYR A 170 -7.50 2.96 -3.69
N HIS A 171 -7.72 2.30 -2.56
CA HIS A 171 -6.77 2.29 -1.46
C HIS A 171 -5.39 1.81 -1.90
N ASN A 172 -5.33 0.71 -2.63
CA ASN A 172 -4.08 0.15 -3.13
C ASN A 172 -3.39 1.06 -4.14
N PHE A 173 -4.17 1.72 -5.02
CA PHE A 173 -3.64 2.74 -5.94
C PHE A 173 -3.02 3.92 -5.20
N VAL A 174 -3.73 4.47 -4.23
CA VAL A 174 -3.27 5.62 -3.46
C VAL A 174 -1.96 5.30 -2.74
N VAL A 175 -1.90 4.14 -2.07
CA VAL A 175 -0.69 3.68 -1.36
C VAL A 175 0.47 3.50 -2.33
N ALA A 176 0.28 2.78 -3.44
CA ALA A 176 1.32 2.57 -4.43
C ALA A 176 1.81 3.89 -5.05
N SER A 177 0.88 4.79 -5.39
CA SER A 177 1.21 6.10 -5.97
C SER A 177 1.99 6.99 -5.01
N LEU A 178 1.65 6.95 -3.70
CA LEU A 178 2.43 7.65 -2.66
C LEU A 178 3.86 7.12 -2.59
N ILE A 179 4.03 5.80 -2.54
CA ILE A 179 5.35 5.17 -2.47
C ILE A 179 6.19 5.49 -3.72
N LEU A 180 5.54 5.58 -4.89
CA LEU A 180 6.18 5.93 -6.16
C LEU A 180 6.33 7.45 -6.37
N ASN A 181 5.91 8.28 -5.42
CA ASN A 181 5.89 9.75 -5.53
C ASN A 181 5.08 10.25 -6.75
N ASP A 182 4.05 9.52 -7.17
CA ASP A 182 3.20 9.92 -8.29
C ASP A 182 2.09 10.87 -7.85
N PHE A 183 2.47 12.12 -7.55
CA PHE A 183 1.55 13.14 -7.05
C PHE A 183 0.43 13.50 -8.05
N THR A 184 0.62 13.27 -9.33
CA THR A 184 -0.41 13.50 -10.34
C THR A 184 -1.57 12.53 -10.16
N GLU A 185 -1.24 11.23 -10.06
CA GLU A 185 -2.24 10.19 -9.82
C GLU A 185 -2.89 10.33 -8.43
N ILE A 186 -2.09 10.60 -7.38
CA ILE A 186 -2.63 10.84 -6.04
C ILE A 186 -3.68 11.94 -6.04
N ASN A 187 -3.40 13.09 -6.67
CA ASN A 187 -4.35 14.19 -6.75
C ASN A 187 -5.60 13.84 -7.55
N ARG A 188 -5.46 12.98 -8.57
CA ARG A 188 -6.61 12.43 -9.30
C ARG A 188 -7.50 11.60 -8.39
N TYR A 189 -6.91 10.71 -7.58
CA TYR A 189 -7.67 9.88 -6.64
C TYR A 189 -8.35 10.72 -5.56
N TYR A 190 -7.70 11.75 -5.02
CA TYR A 190 -8.33 12.63 -4.05
C TYR A 190 -9.52 13.39 -4.65
N ARG A 191 -9.45 13.81 -5.92
CA ARG A 191 -10.60 14.41 -6.61
C ARG A 191 -11.76 13.41 -6.77
N LEU A 192 -11.45 12.15 -7.11
CA LEU A 192 -12.45 11.09 -7.20
C LEU A 192 -13.08 10.81 -5.83
N ALA A 193 -12.28 10.67 -4.78
CA ALA A 193 -12.78 10.50 -3.42
C ALA A 193 -13.70 11.66 -2.99
N ASN A 194 -13.36 12.90 -3.37
CA ASN A 194 -14.21 14.04 -3.12
C ASN A 194 -15.55 13.97 -3.88
N LYS A 195 -15.50 13.62 -5.17
CA LYS A 195 -16.68 13.45 -6.01
C LYS A 195 -17.66 12.42 -5.42
N HIS A 196 -17.15 11.29 -4.91
CA HIS A 196 -17.92 10.20 -4.32
C HIS A 196 -18.15 10.34 -2.81
N ARG A 197 -17.83 11.51 -2.22
CA ARG A 197 -17.98 11.78 -0.77
C ARG A 197 -17.25 10.80 0.15
N LYS A 198 -16.15 10.20 -0.31
CA LYS A 198 -15.30 9.26 0.43
C LYS A 198 -14.08 9.95 1.08
N ASN A 199 -14.05 11.27 1.18
CA ASN A 199 -12.93 12.03 1.76
C ASN A 199 -12.61 11.68 3.22
N ASP A 200 -13.57 11.09 3.91
CA ASP A 200 -13.46 10.69 5.32
C ASP A 200 -13.08 9.22 5.48
N ASP A 201 -12.85 8.49 4.39
CA ASP A 201 -12.31 7.14 4.44
C ASP A 201 -10.96 7.13 5.16
N GLU A 202 -10.71 6.11 6.00
CA GLU A 202 -9.53 6.06 6.88
C GLU A 202 -8.22 5.94 6.11
N VAL A 203 -8.21 5.14 5.05
CA VAL A 203 -7.04 4.99 4.18
C VAL A 203 -6.77 6.30 3.44
N ILE A 204 -7.81 6.97 2.95
CA ILE A 204 -7.69 8.29 2.30
C ILE A 204 -7.19 9.34 3.30
N LEU A 205 -7.69 9.35 4.54
CA LEU A 205 -7.21 10.28 5.56
C LEU A 205 -5.73 10.04 5.89
N LEU A 206 -5.33 8.77 6.13
CA LEU A 206 -3.94 8.45 6.44
C LEU A 206 -3.02 8.69 5.24
N SER A 207 -3.48 8.42 4.01
CA SER A 207 -2.73 8.76 2.81
C SER A 207 -2.46 10.26 2.69
N LYS A 208 -3.43 11.10 3.04
CA LYS A 208 -3.24 12.56 3.05
C LYS A 208 -2.23 13.00 4.10
N VAL A 209 -2.17 12.34 5.26
CA VAL A 209 -1.12 12.62 6.24
C VAL A 209 0.25 12.46 5.60
N PHE A 210 0.53 11.29 5.00
CA PHE A 210 1.83 11.05 4.36
C PHE A 210 2.05 11.94 3.13
N TYR A 211 1.02 12.20 2.32
CA TYR A 211 1.11 13.11 1.19
C TYR A 211 1.60 14.50 1.61
N TYR A 212 0.99 15.08 2.65
CA TYR A 212 1.35 16.41 3.14
C TYR A 212 2.73 16.42 3.82
N LEU A 213 3.10 15.35 4.55
CA LEU A 213 4.46 15.20 5.08
C LEU A 213 5.51 15.17 3.97
N MET A 214 5.24 14.44 2.87
CA MET A 214 6.12 14.40 1.69
C MET A 214 6.23 15.75 0.98
N GLN A 215 5.25 16.65 1.16
CA GLN A 215 5.29 18.02 0.64
C GLN A 215 5.90 19.02 1.64
N GLY A 216 6.26 18.57 2.87
CA GLY A 216 6.72 19.45 3.94
C GLY A 216 5.62 20.33 4.55
N GLU A 217 4.36 19.92 4.38
CA GLU A 217 3.18 20.64 4.87
C GLU A 217 2.65 19.99 6.15
N GLU A 218 3.41 20.08 7.25
CA GLU A 218 3.12 19.37 8.50
C GLU A 218 1.81 19.79 9.15
N ARG A 219 1.40 21.06 9.02
CA ARG A 219 0.14 21.55 9.60
C ARG A 219 -1.06 20.81 9.05
N GLU A 220 -1.08 20.64 7.73
CA GLU A 220 -2.11 19.89 7.01
C GLU A 220 -2.07 18.42 7.42
N ALA A 221 -0.87 17.83 7.51
CA ALA A 221 -0.70 16.46 7.97
C ALA A 221 -1.27 16.26 9.38
N VAL A 222 -0.98 17.15 10.34
CA VAL A 222 -1.55 17.14 11.69
C VAL A 222 -3.08 17.21 11.66
N ALA A 223 -3.64 18.11 10.85
CA ALA A 223 -5.09 18.28 10.75
C ALA A 223 -5.78 16.98 10.26
N PHE A 224 -5.21 16.33 9.24
CA PHE A 224 -5.74 15.06 8.72
C PHE A 224 -5.55 13.92 9.72
N TYR A 225 -4.43 13.85 10.41
CA TYR A 225 -4.19 12.82 11.43
C TYR A 225 -5.14 12.96 12.62
N LYS A 226 -5.36 14.17 13.14
CA LYS A 226 -6.37 14.43 14.18
C LYS A 226 -7.78 14.04 13.73
N LYS A 227 -8.12 14.31 12.46
CA LYS A 227 -9.40 13.89 11.88
C LYS A 227 -9.52 12.36 11.84
N LEU A 228 -8.45 11.66 11.46
CA LEU A 228 -8.39 10.19 11.41
C LEU A 228 -8.59 9.58 12.80
N ILE A 229 -7.85 10.04 13.82
CA ILE A 229 -7.99 9.54 15.21
C ILE A 229 -9.39 9.81 15.76
N LYS A 230 -9.96 10.98 15.47
CA LYS A 230 -11.35 11.28 15.88
C LYS A 230 -12.35 10.33 15.24
N LYS A 231 -12.12 9.92 13.99
CA LYS A 231 -12.97 8.95 13.30
C LYS A 231 -12.80 7.54 13.86
N ASN A 232 -11.56 7.09 14.03
CA ASN A 232 -11.24 5.76 14.55
C ASN A 232 -10.10 5.86 15.58
N LYS A 233 -10.48 5.85 16.86
CA LYS A 233 -9.54 5.93 17.99
C LYS A 233 -8.54 4.77 18.03
N TYR A 234 -8.90 3.62 17.47
CA TYR A 234 -8.04 2.44 17.48
C TYR A 234 -6.80 2.55 16.57
N ILE A 235 -6.73 3.57 15.71
CA ILE A 235 -5.51 3.87 14.94
C ILE A 235 -4.32 4.06 15.89
N SER A 236 -4.52 4.82 16.98
CA SER A 236 -3.47 5.02 18.00
C SER A 236 -3.09 3.71 18.69
N ASP A 237 -4.08 2.89 19.06
CA ASP A 237 -3.84 1.60 19.73
C ASP A 237 -3.06 0.63 18.82
N VAL A 238 -3.34 0.64 17.52
CA VAL A 238 -2.61 -0.18 16.54
C VAL A 238 -1.17 0.29 16.42
N LEU A 239 -0.92 1.60 16.33
CA LEU A 239 0.44 2.15 16.27
C LEU A 239 1.26 1.80 17.52
N ASP A 240 0.65 1.86 18.72
CA ASP A 240 1.31 1.43 19.96
C ASP A 240 1.73 -0.04 19.95
N ARG A 241 0.90 -0.88 19.36
CA ARG A 241 1.19 -2.31 19.28
C ARG A 241 2.28 -2.65 18.27
N ILE A 242 2.45 -1.85 17.25
CA ILE A 242 3.58 -1.98 16.31
C ILE A 242 4.91 -1.75 17.06
N THR A 243 4.97 -0.77 17.97
CA THR A 243 6.17 -0.49 18.76
C THR A 243 6.42 -1.50 19.86
N ASN A 244 5.37 -2.08 20.41
CA ASN A 244 5.48 -3.03 21.51
C ASN A 244 4.74 -4.34 21.22
N PRO A 245 5.37 -5.28 20.50
CA PRO A 245 4.77 -6.57 20.14
C PRO A 245 4.30 -7.40 21.35
N LYS A 246 4.79 -7.12 22.56
CA LYS A 246 4.32 -7.76 23.81
C LYS A 246 2.90 -7.36 24.19
N LEU A 247 2.41 -6.25 23.66
CA LEU A 247 1.02 -5.81 23.81
C LEU A 247 0.04 -6.52 22.85
N ILE A 248 0.56 -7.37 21.96
CA ILE A 248 -0.27 -8.21 21.10
C ILE A 248 -0.89 -9.35 21.95
N LYS A 249 -1.70 -8.99 22.91
CA LYS A 249 -2.83 -9.86 23.26
C LYS A 249 -3.84 -9.61 22.17
N PHE A 250 -4.04 -10.60 21.30
CA PHE A 250 -5.21 -10.60 20.44
C PHE A 250 -6.39 -10.44 21.36
N SER A 251 -6.87 -9.23 21.52
CA SER A 251 -8.17 -8.99 22.05
C SER A 251 -9.09 -9.76 21.11
N THR A 252 -9.80 -10.70 21.66
CA THR A 252 -10.84 -11.50 20.98
C THR A 252 -12.03 -10.61 20.62
N ASP A 253 -11.89 -9.31 20.83
CA ASP A 253 -12.92 -8.36 20.53
C ASP A 253 -13.07 -8.23 19.02
N ASN A 254 -14.15 -8.79 18.56
CA ASN A 254 -14.76 -8.59 17.24
C ASN A 254 -15.16 -7.13 17.00
N ASP A 255 -14.35 -6.15 17.47
CA ASP A 255 -14.58 -4.76 17.17
C ASP A 255 -14.15 -4.51 15.72
N CYS A 256 -15.12 -4.41 14.83
CA CYS A 256 -14.90 -4.12 13.41
C CYS A 256 -13.99 -2.90 13.22
N LYS A 257 -14.14 -1.86 14.06
CA LYS A 257 -13.32 -0.65 13.98
C LYS A 257 -11.85 -0.87 14.31
N TYR A 258 -11.53 -1.81 15.20
CA TYR A 258 -10.14 -2.17 15.45
C TYR A 258 -9.51 -2.87 14.24
N LEU A 259 -10.25 -3.74 13.58
CA LEU A 259 -9.80 -4.41 12.36
C LEU A 259 -9.65 -3.44 11.19
N GLU A 260 -10.57 -2.48 11.05
CA GLU A 260 -10.46 -1.40 10.08
C GLU A 260 -9.20 -0.56 10.33
N ALA A 261 -8.93 -0.20 11.59
CA ALA A 261 -7.71 0.51 11.98
C ALA A 261 -6.45 -0.29 11.65
N LEU A 262 -6.44 -1.59 11.97
CA LEU A 262 -5.32 -2.47 11.67
C LEU A 262 -5.08 -2.56 10.17
N ASN A 263 -6.12 -2.77 9.38
CA ASN A 263 -6.03 -2.84 7.92
C ASN A 263 -5.54 -1.52 7.34
N THR A 264 -6.05 -0.40 7.84
CA THR A 264 -5.63 0.94 7.41
C THR A 264 -4.14 1.15 7.68
N VAL A 265 -3.70 0.91 8.90
CA VAL A 265 -2.30 1.13 9.32
C VAL A 265 -1.34 0.21 8.55
N MET A 266 -1.70 -1.08 8.39
CA MET A 266 -0.84 -2.05 7.70
C MET A 266 -0.65 -1.77 6.22
N LYS A 267 -1.59 -1.10 5.55
CA LYS A 267 -1.40 -0.67 4.15
C LYS A 267 -0.25 0.32 3.98
N PHE A 268 0.12 1.04 5.04
CA PHE A 268 1.19 2.04 5.04
C PHE A 268 2.49 1.56 5.71
N ASP A 269 2.71 0.24 5.81
CA ASP A 269 3.92 -0.36 6.39
C ASP A 269 5.23 0.25 5.83
N TYR A 270 5.26 0.56 4.54
CA TYR A 270 6.39 1.23 3.90
C TYR A 270 6.75 2.56 4.58
N PHE A 271 5.76 3.39 4.88
CA PHE A 271 5.98 4.68 5.55
C PHE A 271 6.29 4.48 7.03
N LEU A 272 5.58 3.57 7.68
CA LEU A 272 5.76 3.27 9.10
C LEU A 272 7.10 2.60 9.40
N SER A 273 7.74 1.99 8.42
CA SER A 273 9.10 1.46 8.55
C SER A 273 10.18 2.55 8.54
N LYS A 274 9.83 3.79 8.23
CA LYS A 274 10.72 4.95 8.23
C LYS A 274 10.50 5.75 9.50
N GLU A 275 11.56 5.91 10.30
CA GLU A 275 11.56 6.56 11.62
C GLU A 275 10.83 7.92 11.60
N TYR A 276 11.14 8.79 10.63
CA TYR A 276 10.52 10.12 10.54
C TYR A 276 8.98 10.08 10.50
N TYR A 277 8.38 9.27 9.64
CA TYR A 277 6.91 9.22 9.53
C TYR A 277 6.28 8.60 10.76
N PHE A 278 6.93 7.57 11.30
CA PHE A 278 6.45 6.90 12.50
C PHE A 278 6.51 7.82 13.71
N ASP A 279 7.65 8.47 13.94
CA ASP A 279 7.86 9.43 15.03
C ASP A 279 6.90 10.61 14.95
N PHE A 280 6.64 11.12 13.73
CA PHE A 280 5.63 12.16 13.54
C PHE A 280 4.25 11.72 14.05
N LEU A 281 3.78 10.54 13.67
CA LEU A 281 2.47 10.04 14.09
C LEU A 281 2.39 9.85 15.62
N MET A 282 3.45 9.30 16.21
CA MET A 282 3.55 9.10 17.66
C MET A 282 3.57 10.44 18.40
N HIS A 283 4.33 11.39 17.92
CA HIS A 283 4.46 12.70 18.55
C HIS A 283 3.15 13.51 18.51
N VAL A 284 2.50 13.58 17.35
CA VAL A 284 1.20 14.28 17.21
C VAL A 284 0.13 13.69 18.13
N ARG A 285 0.24 12.42 18.45
CA ARG A 285 -0.66 11.74 19.37
C ARG A 285 -0.41 12.15 20.83
N GLU A 286 0.85 12.20 21.26
CA GLU A 286 1.25 12.38 22.66
C GLU A 286 1.13 13.84 23.11
N SER A 287 1.19 14.76 22.17
CA SER A 287 1.06 16.18 22.46
C SER A 287 -0.36 16.67 22.18
N GLU A 288 -0.91 17.53 23.07
CA GLU A 288 -1.86 18.54 22.62
C GLU A 288 -1.08 19.46 21.68
N TYR A 289 -0.92 19.01 20.44
CA TYR A 289 -0.11 19.68 19.43
C TYR A 289 -0.65 21.09 19.23
N VAL A 290 -0.11 22.02 19.98
CA VAL A 290 -0.36 23.45 19.84
C VAL A 290 0.44 23.88 18.62
N ILE A 291 -0.26 24.09 17.50
CA ILE A 291 0.34 24.63 16.30
C ILE A 291 0.98 25.97 16.69
N GLY A 292 2.29 26.00 16.84
CA GLY A 292 3.00 27.25 17.02
C GLY A 292 4.26 27.21 17.87
N ASP A 293 4.30 26.49 19.00
CA ASP A 293 5.38 26.69 19.98
C ASP A 293 6.28 25.48 20.26
N ASP A 294 5.92 24.26 19.85
CA ASP A 294 6.71 23.06 20.14
C ASP A 294 7.58 22.56 18.99
N LEU A 295 7.58 23.23 17.83
CA LEU A 295 8.58 23.00 16.77
C LEU A 295 10.02 23.15 17.30
N ASP A 296 10.23 23.95 18.36
CA ASP A 296 11.54 24.12 18.99
C ASP A 296 12.03 22.91 19.80
N LYS A 297 11.17 21.98 20.21
CA LYS A 297 11.60 20.74 20.87
C LYS A 297 12.10 19.66 19.91
N TYR A 298 11.55 19.62 18.69
CA TYR A 298 12.14 18.86 17.59
C TYR A 298 13.36 19.56 16.98
N ALA A 299 13.45 20.88 17.10
CA ALA A 299 14.58 21.68 16.65
C ALA A 299 15.90 21.39 17.41
N ASN A 300 15.87 20.62 18.49
CA ASN A 300 17.10 20.06 19.07
C ASN A 300 17.67 18.86 18.30
N ARG A 301 16.90 18.15 17.49
CA ARG A 301 17.36 17.58 16.22
C ARG A 301 17.13 18.68 15.18
N LYS A 302 18.16 19.34 14.71
CA LYS A 302 18.08 20.32 13.61
C LYS A 302 17.39 19.64 12.43
N GLU A 303 16.07 19.68 12.38
CA GLU A 303 15.34 19.30 11.19
C GLU A 303 15.75 20.30 10.11
N ILE A 304 16.44 19.76 9.13
CA ILE A 304 16.84 20.53 7.99
C ILE A 304 15.59 20.72 7.16
N THR A 305 15.04 21.91 7.17
CA THR A 305 13.88 22.26 6.35
C THR A 305 14.30 22.48 4.89
N VAL A 306 13.36 22.46 3.95
CA VAL A 306 13.62 22.84 2.55
C VAL A 306 14.22 24.26 2.47
N ALA A 307 13.86 25.15 3.40
CA ALA A 307 14.44 26.50 3.48
C ALA A 307 15.92 26.46 3.92
N ASP A 308 16.29 25.52 4.77
CA ASP A 308 17.69 25.32 5.19
C ASP A 308 18.49 24.70 4.04
N MET A 309 17.94 23.71 3.35
CA MET A 309 18.55 23.14 2.14
C MET A 309 18.83 24.22 1.07
N LYS A 310 17.90 25.17 0.86
CA LYS A 310 18.13 26.30 -0.05
C LYS A 310 19.30 27.20 0.33
N ARG A 311 19.63 27.28 1.61
CA ARG A 311 20.74 28.09 2.15
C ARG A 311 22.07 27.31 2.12
N ASP A 312 21.99 26.00 2.02
CA ASP A 312 23.17 25.14 1.97
C ASP A 312 23.79 25.19 0.56
N ARG A 313 25.10 25.42 0.52
CA ARG A 313 25.88 25.48 -0.73
C ARG A 313 25.80 24.17 -1.53
N SER A 314 25.62 23.05 -0.85
CA SER A 314 25.48 21.71 -1.47
C SER A 314 24.27 21.60 -2.39
N PHE A 315 23.25 22.44 -2.19
CA PHE A 315 22.00 22.45 -2.97
C PHE A 315 21.84 23.70 -3.86
N MET A 316 22.93 24.44 -4.08
CA MET A 316 22.91 25.63 -4.95
C MET A 316 22.44 25.23 -6.36
N ALA A 317 21.63 26.07 -7.01
CA ALA A 317 21.03 25.83 -8.34
C ALA A 317 20.09 24.63 -8.46
N ILE A 318 19.71 24.00 -7.35
CA ILE A 318 18.62 23.00 -7.33
C ILE A 318 17.28 23.71 -7.26
N ARG A 319 16.33 23.28 -8.08
CA ARG A 319 14.97 23.86 -8.12
C ARG A 319 14.18 23.54 -6.86
N ASP A 320 13.28 24.43 -6.47
CA ASP A 320 12.41 24.26 -5.28
C ASP A 320 11.64 22.95 -5.30
N THR A 321 11.16 22.54 -6.47
CA THR A 321 10.44 21.28 -6.63
C THR A 321 11.35 20.08 -6.40
N GLU A 322 12.60 20.12 -6.85
CA GLU A 322 13.58 19.06 -6.62
C GLU A 322 14.03 19.00 -5.16
N LEU A 323 14.23 20.17 -4.52
CA LEU A 323 14.54 20.24 -3.09
C LEU A 323 13.42 19.61 -2.24
N LYS A 324 12.16 19.90 -2.54
CA LYS A 324 11.02 19.27 -1.87
C LYS A 324 10.99 17.75 -2.05
N ILE A 325 11.29 17.27 -3.27
CA ILE A 325 11.36 15.84 -3.56
C ILE A 325 12.53 15.18 -2.80
N MET A 326 13.70 15.81 -2.78
CA MET A 326 14.87 15.32 -2.03
C MET A 326 14.58 15.33 -0.54
N HIS A 327 13.98 16.39 0.01
CA HIS A 327 13.55 16.47 1.39
C HIS A 327 12.59 15.32 1.75
N ALA A 328 11.59 15.08 0.94
CA ALA A 328 10.64 13.98 1.12
C ALA A 328 11.28 12.57 1.04
N ASN A 329 12.47 12.46 0.45
CA ASN A 329 13.26 11.22 0.37
C ASN A 329 14.47 11.21 1.31
N PHE A 330 14.51 12.10 2.32
CA PHE A 330 15.57 12.20 3.34
C PHE A 330 16.98 12.49 2.77
N LEU A 331 17.06 13.07 1.61
CA LEU A 331 18.31 13.54 1.02
C LEU A 331 18.55 14.99 1.45
N LEU A 332 18.79 15.20 2.75
CA LEU A 332 18.76 16.49 3.42
C LEU A 332 20.12 17.17 3.52
N THR A 333 21.20 16.38 3.52
CA THR A 333 22.58 16.82 3.61
C THR A 333 23.42 16.06 2.60
N LYS A 334 24.61 16.58 2.27
CA LYS A 334 25.52 15.91 1.34
C LYS A 334 25.91 14.48 1.78
N GLU A 335 25.94 14.22 3.10
CA GLU A 335 26.27 12.92 3.67
C GLU A 335 25.21 11.86 3.32
N ASN A 336 23.93 12.25 3.20
CA ASN A 336 22.88 11.31 2.84
C ASN A 336 23.02 10.74 1.42
N PHE A 337 23.73 11.45 0.53
CA PHE A 337 23.97 10.96 -0.83
C PHE A 337 25.06 9.89 -0.89
N LEU A 338 25.93 9.80 0.12
CA LEU A 338 26.91 8.72 0.24
C LEU A 338 26.27 7.36 0.51
N GLU A 339 24.99 7.34 0.87
CA GLU A 339 24.21 6.13 1.16
C GLU A 339 23.35 5.67 -0.03
N ILE A 340 23.32 6.45 -1.14
CA ILE A 340 22.47 6.19 -2.31
C ILE A 340 23.30 6.21 -3.58
N THR A 341 23.08 5.27 -4.49
CA THR A 341 23.70 5.27 -5.82
C THR A 341 22.99 6.24 -6.79
N LYS A 342 23.68 6.71 -7.82
CA LYS A 342 23.08 7.51 -8.91
C LYS A 342 21.90 6.78 -9.56
N ALA A 343 21.98 5.47 -9.72
CA ALA A 343 20.92 4.67 -10.29
C ALA A 343 19.67 4.64 -9.40
N GLU A 344 19.82 4.60 -8.09
CA GLU A 344 18.71 4.68 -7.11
C GLU A 344 18.12 6.08 -7.07
N PHE A 345 18.96 7.12 -7.08
CA PHE A 345 18.52 8.50 -7.13
C PHE A 345 17.66 8.81 -8.37
N LEU A 346 18.04 8.29 -9.54
CA LEU A 346 17.30 8.47 -10.79
C LEU A 346 15.95 7.73 -10.83
N LYS A 347 15.71 6.78 -9.92
CA LYS A 347 14.38 6.16 -9.76
C LYS A 347 13.39 7.07 -9.05
N ILE A 348 13.87 8.11 -8.36
CA ILE A 348 13.00 9.08 -7.68
C ILE A 348 12.38 9.98 -8.75
N LYS A 349 11.05 9.88 -8.92
CA LYS A 349 10.32 10.65 -9.93
C LYS A 349 10.50 12.15 -9.68
N GLY A 350 10.89 12.87 -10.72
CA GLY A 350 11.10 14.33 -10.67
C GLY A 350 12.53 14.74 -10.38
N LEU A 351 13.44 13.78 -10.13
CA LEU A 351 14.88 13.98 -10.09
C LEU A 351 15.50 13.40 -11.36
N GLY A 352 16.54 14.03 -11.88
CA GLY A 352 17.13 13.65 -13.15
C GLY A 352 18.66 13.86 -13.21
N LYS A 353 19.25 13.52 -14.36
CA LYS A 353 20.69 13.71 -14.59
C LYS A 353 21.15 15.15 -14.38
N GLY A 354 20.32 16.14 -14.75
CA GLY A 354 20.63 17.55 -14.49
C GLY A 354 20.72 17.88 -13.00
N THR A 355 19.90 17.21 -12.16
CA THR A 355 19.97 17.37 -10.71
C THR A 355 21.26 16.75 -10.15
N ILE A 356 21.65 15.56 -10.62
CA ILE A 356 22.93 14.92 -10.26
C ILE A 356 24.10 15.85 -10.60
N ARG A 357 24.11 16.36 -11.82
CA ARG A 357 25.14 17.29 -12.25
C ARG A 357 25.27 18.52 -11.33
N ASN A 358 24.15 19.17 -11.01
CA ASN A 358 24.14 20.32 -10.11
C ASN A 358 24.65 19.94 -8.70
N LEU A 359 24.33 18.75 -8.23
CA LEU A 359 24.83 18.22 -6.95
C LEU A 359 26.36 17.99 -7.02
N HIS A 360 26.88 17.37 -8.08
CA HIS A 360 28.32 17.18 -8.29
C HIS A 360 29.07 18.53 -8.37
N MET A 361 28.57 19.52 -9.10
CA MET A 361 29.12 20.88 -9.15
C MET A 361 29.22 21.53 -7.76
N ASN A 362 28.34 21.14 -6.85
CA ASN A 362 28.30 21.62 -5.45
C ASN A 362 29.09 20.71 -4.48
N GLY A 363 29.83 19.72 -5.00
CA GLY A 363 30.65 18.81 -4.19
C GLY A 363 29.89 17.75 -3.43
N VAL A 364 28.68 17.40 -3.88
CA VAL A 364 27.91 16.26 -3.36
C VAL A 364 28.33 15.00 -4.11
N MET A 365 28.64 13.94 -3.38
CA MET A 365 29.06 12.62 -3.91
C MET A 365 28.00 11.57 -3.62
N PHE A 366 27.79 10.64 -4.55
CA PHE A 366 26.94 9.47 -4.40
C PHE A 366 27.76 8.25 -3.95
N ALA A 367 27.09 7.21 -3.48
CA ALA A 367 27.72 5.96 -3.03
C ALA A 367 28.58 5.27 -4.11
N ASP A 368 28.25 5.48 -5.38
CA ASP A 368 28.92 4.90 -6.55
C ASP A 368 29.84 5.90 -7.29
N ASP A 369 30.11 7.06 -6.71
CA ASP A 369 31.03 8.04 -7.26
C ASP A 369 32.48 7.73 -6.90
N SER A 370 33.39 7.96 -7.87
CA SER A 370 34.80 8.17 -7.59
C SER A 370 35.15 9.65 -7.88
N GLU A 371 36.16 10.19 -7.18
CA GLU A 371 36.63 11.57 -7.43
C GLU A 371 37.05 11.77 -8.90
N PHE A 372 37.55 10.73 -9.53
CA PHE A 372 37.96 10.76 -10.93
C PHE A 372 36.75 10.87 -11.88
N ASP A 373 35.68 10.11 -11.64
CA ASP A 373 34.49 10.13 -12.49
C ASP A 373 33.79 11.48 -12.45
N ILE A 374 33.73 12.12 -11.28
CA ILE A 374 33.19 13.47 -11.13
C ILE A 374 34.02 14.51 -11.91
N GLN A 375 35.33 14.43 -11.83
CA GLN A 375 36.18 15.35 -12.57
C GLN A 375 36.03 15.19 -14.08
N MET A 376 35.91 13.97 -14.57
CA MET A 376 35.65 13.68 -15.98
C MET A 376 34.29 14.20 -16.45
N GLU A 377 33.24 13.97 -15.67
CA GLU A 377 31.87 14.44 -15.99
C GLU A 377 31.78 15.97 -16.05
N LEU A 378 32.53 16.67 -15.19
CA LEU A 378 32.60 18.12 -15.19
C LEU A 378 33.47 18.70 -16.33
N MET A 379 34.50 17.95 -16.78
CA MET A 379 35.40 18.40 -17.89
C MET A 379 34.79 18.17 -19.28
N GLU A 380 33.92 17.15 -19.47
CA GLU A 380 33.30 16.90 -20.77
C GLU A 380 32.43 18.05 -21.27
N ASP A 381 31.94 18.91 -20.39
CA ASP A 381 31.05 20.03 -20.73
C ASP A 381 31.78 21.36 -21.03
N ASP A 382 33.04 21.51 -20.64
CA ASP A 382 33.82 22.67 -21.01
C ASP A 382 34.36 22.58 -22.46
N LEU A 383 34.05 21.46 -23.15
CA LEU A 383 34.50 21.20 -24.53
C LEU A 383 33.42 21.43 -25.61
N TRP A 384 32.22 21.91 -25.24
CA TRP A 384 31.12 22.28 -26.14
C TRP A 384 30.56 23.67 -25.80
#